data_dcfe8cf9d1f2b8b1a3aa78292bef89de
#
_entry.id   dcfe8cf9d1f2b8b1a3aa78292bef89de
#
_cell.length_a   1.000
_cell.length_b   1.000
_cell.length_c   1.000
_cell.angle_alpha   90.00
_cell.angle_beta   90.00
_cell.angle_gamma   90.00
#
_symmetry.space_group_name_H-M   'P 1'
#
loop_
_entity.id
_entity.type
_entity.pdbx_description
1 polymer ?
#
loop_
_entity_poly.entity_id
_entity_poly.type
_entity_poly.pdbx_seq_one_letter_code
_entity_poly.pdbx_strand_id
1 'polypeptide(L)'
;MSTPPDLKAVLQWEVRSWSRALPLWERHLPTHRPALALGIGEREGGLSLWLASKGLAVTCTDLRPFPATTRELHAAHGLVDRITYAQADATALPFSEGAFDVVVFKSVIGALGTKERQALAVREMHRVLKPGGVLLFAENLHGSPLHGWLRKRFVAWESYWRYLDPVGDRDLFAPFAALHDATTGVIANLGRSERQRDLLARVDAMLSPLVPATARTIWYGAALKARS
;
A
#
# COMPACT_ATOMS: atom_id res chain seq x y z
N MET A 1 -5.24 -26.65 4.16
CA MET A 1 -5.13 -25.38 3.41
C MET A 1 -5.85 -24.33 4.23
N SER A 2 -5.19 -23.27 4.67
CA SER A 2 -5.84 -22.18 5.42
C SER A 2 -6.80 -21.42 4.50
N THR A 3 -7.98 -21.07 5.02
CA THR A 3 -8.93 -20.22 4.31
C THR A 3 -8.25 -18.88 3.97
N PRO A 4 -8.42 -18.35 2.74
CA PRO A 4 -7.84 -17.05 2.40
C PRO A 4 -8.39 -15.97 3.36
N PRO A 5 -7.54 -15.02 3.78
CA PRO A 5 -7.96 -13.99 4.70
C PRO A 5 -9.06 -13.10 4.08
N ASP A 6 -10.00 -12.68 4.91
CA ASP A 6 -11.03 -11.71 4.52
C ASP A 6 -10.40 -10.39 4.08
N LEU A 7 -10.93 -9.79 3.03
CA LEU A 7 -10.45 -8.52 2.49
C LEU A 7 -10.48 -7.38 3.52
N LYS A 8 -11.40 -7.43 4.49
CA LYS A 8 -11.44 -6.45 5.57
C LYS A 8 -10.24 -6.61 6.52
N ALA A 9 -9.85 -7.84 6.83
CA ALA A 9 -8.64 -8.12 7.61
C ALA A 9 -7.36 -7.65 6.87
N VAL A 10 -7.32 -7.79 5.54
CA VAL A 10 -6.19 -7.38 4.71
C VAL A 10 -6.12 -5.86 4.55
N LEU A 11 -7.23 -5.20 4.23
CA LEU A 11 -7.25 -3.80 3.80
C LEU A 11 -7.75 -2.82 4.86
N GLN A 12 -8.42 -3.32 5.91
CA GLN A 12 -8.89 -2.61 7.10
C GLN A 12 -10.02 -1.61 6.84
N TRP A 13 -9.88 -0.68 5.91
CA TRP A 13 -10.88 0.34 5.60
C TRP A 13 -11.00 0.56 4.09
N GLU A 14 -12.14 1.10 3.64
CA GLU A 14 -12.46 1.40 2.24
C GLU A 14 -12.15 0.20 1.32
N VAL A 15 -12.53 -1.00 1.81
CA VAL A 15 -12.10 -2.30 1.30
C VAL A 15 -12.30 -2.43 -0.21
N ARG A 16 -13.45 -2.02 -0.72
CA ARG A 16 -13.79 -2.15 -2.15
C ARG A 16 -12.86 -1.32 -3.04
N SER A 17 -12.52 -0.10 -2.63
CA SER A 17 -11.64 0.77 -3.43
C SER A 17 -10.20 0.25 -3.42
N TRP A 18 -9.67 -0.07 -2.24
CA TRP A 18 -8.29 -0.58 -2.10
C TRP A 18 -8.11 -1.97 -2.70
N SER A 19 -9.16 -2.84 -2.70
CA SER A 19 -9.05 -4.18 -3.29
C SER A 19 -8.81 -4.19 -4.80
N ARG A 20 -9.01 -3.06 -5.48
CA ARG A 20 -8.67 -2.89 -6.90
C ARG A 20 -7.18 -3.07 -7.19
N ALA A 21 -6.33 -2.88 -6.19
CA ALA A 21 -4.89 -3.10 -6.31
C ALA A 21 -4.51 -4.60 -6.36
N LEU A 22 -5.24 -5.46 -5.65
CA LEU A 22 -4.88 -6.86 -5.44
C LEU A 22 -4.68 -7.66 -6.75
N PRO A 23 -5.56 -7.57 -7.77
CA PRO A 23 -5.36 -8.31 -9.02
C PRO A 23 -4.10 -7.88 -9.78
N LEU A 24 -3.70 -6.59 -9.69
CA LEU A 24 -2.46 -6.12 -10.26
C LEU A 24 -1.26 -6.65 -9.46
N TRP A 25 -1.32 -6.57 -8.14
CA TRP A 25 -0.26 -7.04 -7.26
C TRP A 25 -0.02 -8.54 -7.39
N GLU A 26 -1.07 -9.35 -7.44
CA GLU A 26 -0.98 -10.82 -7.59
C GLU A 26 -0.22 -11.23 -8.85
N ARG A 27 -0.42 -10.53 -9.97
CA ARG A 27 0.29 -10.81 -11.23
C ARG A 27 1.79 -10.54 -11.16
N HIS A 28 2.24 -9.73 -10.19
CA HIS A 28 3.64 -9.35 -10.03
C HIS A 28 4.32 -10.05 -8.83
N LEU A 29 3.60 -10.91 -8.10
CA LEU A 29 4.22 -11.71 -7.05
C LEU A 29 5.20 -12.72 -7.66
N PRO A 30 6.36 -12.95 -7.00
CA PRO A 30 7.32 -13.96 -7.45
C PRO A 30 6.69 -15.36 -7.41
N THR A 31 7.03 -16.19 -8.39
CA THR A 31 6.58 -17.59 -8.47
C THR A 31 7.50 -18.56 -7.74
N HIS A 32 8.79 -18.19 -7.56
CA HIS A 32 9.76 -18.99 -6.83
C HIS A 32 9.50 -18.98 -5.31
N ARG A 33 9.94 -20.03 -4.62
CA ARG A 33 9.91 -20.14 -3.16
C ARG A 33 11.25 -20.69 -2.68
N PRO A 34 11.77 -20.25 -1.52
CA PRO A 34 11.20 -19.21 -0.66
C PRO A 34 11.30 -17.81 -1.30
N ALA A 35 10.30 -16.97 -1.08
CA ALA A 35 10.34 -15.55 -1.43
C ALA A 35 10.16 -14.71 -0.18
N LEU A 36 10.96 -13.64 -0.06
CA LEU A 36 11.00 -12.76 1.10
C LEU A 36 10.27 -11.46 0.81
N ALA A 37 9.40 -11.06 1.71
CA ALA A 37 8.63 -9.83 1.56
C ALA A 37 8.79 -8.89 2.76
N LEU A 38 8.71 -7.59 2.49
CA LEU A 38 8.71 -6.53 3.48
C LEU A 38 7.40 -5.74 3.40
N GLY A 39 6.63 -5.72 4.47
CA GLY A 39 5.48 -4.85 4.65
C GLY A 39 5.88 -3.58 5.40
N ILE A 40 5.54 -2.41 4.87
CA ILE A 40 5.93 -1.10 5.44
C ILE A 40 4.69 -0.35 5.91
N GLY A 41 4.74 0.20 7.15
CA GLY A 41 3.67 1.01 7.74
C GLY A 41 2.40 0.21 7.94
N GLU A 42 2.53 -1.00 8.41
CA GLU A 42 1.48 -2.04 8.41
C GLU A 42 0.40 -1.85 9.47
N ARG A 43 0.65 -1.05 10.50
CA ARG A 43 -0.31 -0.81 11.61
C ARG A 43 -0.85 -2.11 12.23
N GLU A 44 -1.84 -2.70 11.60
CA GLU A 44 -2.52 -3.94 12.04
C GLU A 44 -2.06 -5.18 11.28
N GLY A 45 -1.07 -5.07 10.37
CA GLY A 45 -0.43 -6.20 9.69
C GLY A 45 -1.22 -6.85 8.56
N GLY A 46 -2.24 -6.16 8.01
CA GLY A 46 -3.13 -6.77 7.02
C GLY A 46 -2.47 -7.16 5.70
N LEU A 47 -1.55 -6.37 5.16
CA LEU A 47 -0.84 -6.73 3.92
C LEU A 47 0.18 -7.83 4.18
N SER A 48 0.81 -7.85 5.35
CA SER A 48 1.68 -8.96 5.77
C SER A 48 0.90 -10.27 5.87
N LEU A 49 -0.33 -10.23 6.41
CA LEU A 49 -1.24 -11.37 6.41
C LEU A 49 -1.52 -11.87 4.99
N TRP A 50 -1.83 -10.94 4.07
CA TRP A 50 -2.10 -11.28 2.66
C TRP A 50 -0.88 -11.92 1.99
N LEU A 51 0.31 -11.35 2.12
CA LEU A 51 1.54 -11.90 1.53
C LEU A 51 1.89 -13.27 2.12
N ALA A 52 1.75 -13.44 3.44
CA ALA A 52 1.97 -14.73 4.10
C ALA A 52 0.98 -15.81 3.61
N SER A 53 -0.30 -15.43 3.35
CA SER A 53 -1.30 -16.33 2.76
C SER A 53 -0.96 -16.77 1.33
N LYS A 54 -0.17 -15.96 0.60
CA LYS A 54 0.41 -16.31 -0.72
C LYS A 54 1.69 -17.14 -0.60
N GLY A 55 2.10 -17.52 0.61
CA GLY A 55 3.25 -18.39 0.86
C GLY A 55 4.60 -17.70 0.97
N LEU A 56 4.64 -16.36 1.12
CA LEU A 56 5.87 -15.62 1.34
C LEU A 56 6.26 -15.64 2.83
N ALA A 57 7.55 -15.53 3.10
CA ALA A 57 8.05 -15.16 4.43
C ALA A 57 8.11 -13.64 4.52
N VAL A 58 7.46 -13.08 5.54
CA VAL A 58 7.20 -11.63 5.59
C VAL A 58 7.86 -11.00 6.80
N THR A 59 8.55 -9.89 6.60
CA THR A 59 8.92 -8.95 7.67
C THR A 59 7.88 -7.84 7.70
N CYS A 60 7.06 -7.84 8.74
CA CYS A 60 6.01 -6.84 8.99
C CYS A 60 6.63 -5.66 9.74
N THR A 61 6.58 -4.44 9.19
CA THR A 61 7.18 -3.27 9.83
C THR A 61 6.24 -2.10 9.99
N ASP A 62 6.43 -1.35 11.07
CA ASP A 62 5.80 -0.06 11.32
C ASP A 62 6.77 0.85 12.07
N LEU A 63 6.56 2.15 12.00
CA LEU A 63 7.32 3.13 12.80
C LEU A 63 7.01 3.00 14.30
N ARG A 64 5.83 2.51 14.65
CA ARG A 64 5.37 2.32 16.02
C ARG A 64 5.37 0.83 16.39
N PRO A 65 5.48 0.50 17.68
CA PRO A 65 5.29 -0.87 18.13
C PRO A 65 3.91 -1.42 17.71
N PHE A 66 3.88 -2.69 17.33
CA PHE A 66 2.64 -3.36 16.96
C PHE A 66 1.76 -3.63 18.19
N PRO A 67 0.43 -3.41 18.10
CA PRO A 67 -0.49 -3.87 19.12
C PRO A 67 -0.54 -5.42 19.16
N ALA A 68 -0.91 -5.99 20.31
CA ALA A 68 -1.05 -7.46 20.47
C ALA A 68 -2.03 -8.05 19.43
N THR A 69 -3.08 -7.32 19.10
CA THR A 69 -4.10 -7.70 18.10
C THR A 69 -3.54 -8.03 16.72
N THR A 70 -2.38 -7.45 16.34
CA THR A 70 -1.70 -7.78 15.08
C THR A 70 -1.22 -9.23 15.08
N ARG A 71 -0.59 -9.68 16.17
CA ARG A 71 -0.12 -11.07 16.29
C ARG A 71 -1.28 -12.04 16.44
N GLU A 72 -2.32 -11.66 17.16
CA GLU A 72 -3.56 -12.44 17.32
C GLU A 72 -4.24 -12.64 15.95
N LEU A 73 -4.31 -11.60 15.12
CA LEU A 73 -4.84 -11.69 13.75
C LEU A 73 -4.05 -12.73 12.93
N HIS A 74 -2.72 -12.66 12.94
CA HIS A 74 -1.87 -13.57 12.18
C HIS A 74 -1.97 -15.02 12.71
N ALA A 75 -2.05 -15.19 14.03
CA ALA A 75 -2.22 -16.50 14.67
C ALA A 75 -3.58 -17.13 14.36
N ALA A 76 -4.66 -16.32 14.36
CA ALA A 76 -6.00 -16.80 14.00
C ALA A 76 -6.09 -17.36 12.56
N HIS A 77 -5.19 -16.93 11.67
CA HIS A 77 -5.07 -17.47 10.31
C HIS A 77 -4.00 -18.55 10.17
N GLY A 78 -3.31 -18.94 11.25
CA GLY A 78 -2.24 -19.95 11.22
C GLY A 78 -1.00 -19.50 10.44
N LEU A 79 -0.72 -18.19 10.38
CA LEU A 79 0.36 -17.61 9.56
C LEU A 79 1.44 -16.92 10.38
N VAL A 80 1.36 -16.95 11.71
CA VAL A 80 2.31 -16.25 12.59
C VAL A 80 3.75 -16.70 12.38
N ASP A 81 3.99 -17.97 12.07
CA ASP A 81 5.33 -18.54 11.85
C ASP A 81 5.98 -18.06 10.53
N ARG A 82 5.19 -17.45 9.64
CA ARG A 82 5.68 -16.85 8.39
C ARG A 82 5.95 -15.35 8.50
N ILE A 83 5.64 -14.75 9.65
CA ILE A 83 5.68 -13.29 9.82
C ILE A 83 6.60 -12.93 10.99
N THR A 84 7.66 -12.21 10.69
CA THR A 84 8.50 -11.54 11.69
C THR A 84 8.09 -10.08 11.83
N TYR A 85 8.40 -9.44 12.96
CA TYR A 85 7.99 -8.08 13.26
C TYR A 85 9.20 -7.23 13.60
N ALA A 86 9.29 -6.07 13.00
CA ALA A 86 10.35 -5.11 13.29
C ALA A 86 9.82 -3.68 13.30
N GLN A 87 10.43 -2.82 14.10
CA GLN A 87 10.19 -1.39 14.03
C GLN A 87 11.13 -0.79 12.97
N ALA A 88 10.60 0.01 12.03
CA ALA A 88 11.38 0.61 10.97
C ALA A 88 10.80 1.95 10.51
N ASP A 89 11.67 2.92 10.26
CA ASP A 89 11.34 4.14 9.53
C ASP A 89 11.49 3.87 8.03
N ALA A 90 10.45 4.15 7.25
CA ALA A 90 10.45 3.97 5.81
C ALA A 90 11.54 4.79 5.08
N THR A 91 12.03 5.87 5.71
CA THR A 91 13.09 6.74 5.16
C THR A 91 14.51 6.27 5.49
N ALA A 92 14.65 5.25 6.35
CA ALA A 92 15.93 4.67 6.77
C ALA A 92 15.74 3.21 7.19
N LEU A 93 15.50 2.33 6.20
CA LEU A 93 15.19 0.93 6.46
C LEU A 93 16.41 0.17 7.00
N PRO A 94 16.31 -0.51 8.17
CA PRO A 94 17.43 -1.20 8.82
C PRO A 94 17.71 -2.57 8.18
N PHE A 95 17.62 -2.66 6.85
CA PHE A 95 17.84 -3.88 6.08
C PHE A 95 18.92 -3.68 5.03
N SER A 96 19.63 -4.77 4.70
CA SER A 96 20.64 -4.77 3.66
C SER A 96 20.05 -4.48 2.27
N GLU A 97 20.89 -3.97 1.38
CA GLU A 97 20.54 -3.88 -0.04
C GLU A 97 20.21 -5.28 -0.60
N GLY A 98 19.18 -5.37 -1.44
CA GLY A 98 18.81 -6.60 -2.10
C GLY A 98 18.31 -7.71 -1.16
N ALA A 99 17.69 -7.36 -0.03
CA ALA A 99 17.22 -8.34 0.95
C ALA A 99 15.89 -9.00 0.57
N PHE A 100 14.99 -8.28 -0.15
CA PHE A 100 13.62 -8.71 -0.36
C PHE A 100 13.26 -8.88 -1.83
N ASP A 101 12.39 -9.86 -2.11
CA ASP A 101 11.80 -10.07 -3.43
C ASP A 101 10.62 -9.14 -3.67
N VAL A 102 9.89 -8.81 -2.59
CA VAL A 102 8.70 -7.96 -2.60
C VAL A 102 8.79 -6.93 -1.48
N VAL A 103 8.47 -5.68 -1.78
CA VAL A 103 8.15 -4.65 -0.78
C VAL A 103 6.71 -4.21 -1.02
N VAL A 104 5.92 -4.02 0.05
CA VAL A 104 4.54 -3.55 -0.08
C VAL A 104 4.23 -2.45 0.92
N PHE A 105 3.43 -1.47 0.49
CA PHE A 105 2.81 -0.51 1.41
C PHE A 105 1.43 -0.03 0.93
N LYS A 106 0.62 0.42 1.86
CA LYS A 106 -0.69 1.04 1.61
C LYS A 106 -0.88 2.25 2.51
N SER A 107 -1.06 3.44 1.92
CA SER A 107 -1.33 4.68 2.66
C SER A 107 -0.25 5.00 3.71
N VAL A 108 0.99 5.12 3.27
CA VAL A 108 2.18 5.29 4.13
C VAL A 108 2.96 6.54 3.78
N ILE A 109 3.36 6.68 2.51
CA ILE A 109 4.31 7.75 2.16
C ILE A 109 3.68 9.14 2.22
N GLY A 110 2.36 9.25 2.12
CA GLY A 110 1.65 10.51 2.34
C GLY A 110 1.90 11.12 3.73
N ALA A 111 2.03 10.27 4.76
CA ALA A 111 2.32 10.70 6.13
C ALA A 111 3.72 11.31 6.33
N LEU A 112 4.62 11.16 5.35
CA LEU A 112 5.97 11.74 5.41
C LEU A 112 5.98 13.26 5.17
N GLY A 113 4.90 13.83 4.69
CA GLY A 113 4.62 15.27 4.65
C GLY A 113 5.30 16.05 3.53
N THR A 114 6.47 15.62 3.01
CA THR A 114 7.18 16.32 1.93
C THR A 114 7.58 15.36 0.80
N LYS A 115 7.74 15.91 -0.42
CA LYS A 115 8.15 15.14 -1.60
C LYS A 115 9.54 14.53 -1.42
N GLU A 116 10.45 15.25 -0.77
CA GLU A 116 11.82 14.81 -0.52
C GLU A 116 11.85 13.56 0.39
N ARG A 117 11.06 13.57 1.46
CA ARG A 117 10.94 12.41 2.36
C ARG A 117 10.24 11.22 1.68
N GLN A 118 9.24 11.49 0.86
CA GLN A 118 8.58 10.46 0.05
C GLN A 118 9.57 9.83 -0.95
N ALA A 119 10.37 10.65 -1.64
CA ALA A 119 11.41 10.17 -2.54
C ALA A 119 12.49 9.37 -1.81
N LEU A 120 12.88 9.79 -0.60
CA LEU A 120 13.83 9.04 0.24
C LEU A 120 13.27 7.66 0.59
N ALA A 121 12.01 7.58 1.05
CA ALA A 121 11.37 6.31 1.37
C ALA A 121 11.29 5.38 0.15
N VAL A 122 10.91 5.89 -1.02
CA VAL A 122 10.84 5.09 -2.26
C VAL A 122 12.24 4.62 -2.69
N ARG A 123 13.29 5.42 -2.51
CA ARG A 123 14.68 4.99 -2.75
C ARG A 123 15.12 3.90 -1.78
N GLU A 124 14.77 3.99 -0.50
CA GLU A 124 15.05 2.94 0.48
C GLU A 124 14.32 1.63 0.14
N MET A 125 13.05 1.70 -0.26
CA MET A 125 12.29 0.55 -0.75
C MET A 125 12.96 -0.08 -1.98
N HIS A 126 13.43 0.75 -2.94
CA HIS A 126 14.19 0.27 -4.09
C HIS A 126 15.52 -0.36 -3.68
N ARG A 127 16.26 0.24 -2.72
CA ARG A 127 17.55 -0.27 -2.24
C ARG A 127 17.41 -1.68 -1.67
N VAL A 128 16.44 -1.89 -0.80
CA VAL A 128 16.25 -3.19 -0.12
C VAL A 128 15.65 -4.27 -1.03
N LEU A 129 15.12 -3.92 -2.19
CA LEU A 129 14.67 -4.89 -3.19
C LEU A 129 15.84 -5.55 -3.90
N LYS A 130 15.75 -6.85 -4.11
CA LYS A 130 16.63 -7.62 -5.00
C LYS A 130 16.54 -7.12 -6.44
N PRO A 131 17.56 -7.33 -7.28
CA PRO A 131 17.41 -7.21 -8.74
C PRO A 131 16.23 -8.07 -9.23
N GLY A 132 15.35 -7.49 -10.04
CA GLY A 132 14.10 -8.11 -10.48
C GLY A 132 12.98 -8.17 -9.43
N GLY A 133 13.19 -7.62 -8.23
CA GLY A 133 12.18 -7.50 -7.18
C GLY A 133 11.11 -6.45 -7.52
N VAL A 134 10.01 -6.45 -6.76
CA VAL A 134 8.86 -5.59 -7.02
C VAL A 134 8.43 -4.79 -5.78
N LEU A 135 8.17 -3.50 -5.97
CA LEU A 135 7.44 -2.65 -5.03
C LEU A 135 5.96 -2.64 -5.40
N LEU A 136 5.12 -3.15 -4.53
CA LEU A 136 3.67 -3.07 -4.60
C LEU A 136 3.19 -1.89 -3.77
N PHE A 137 2.46 -0.97 -4.35
CA PHE A 137 2.05 0.24 -3.63
C PHE A 137 0.59 0.61 -3.87
N ALA A 138 -0.01 1.21 -2.87
CA ALA A 138 -1.26 1.92 -2.99
C ALA A 138 -1.26 3.15 -2.06
N GLU A 139 -1.56 4.34 -2.62
CA GLU A 139 -1.47 5.60 -1.89
C GLU A 139 -2.63 6.54 -2.21
N ASN A 140 -2.89 7.44 -1.28
CA ASN A 140 -3.93 8.43 -1.40
C ASN A 140 -3.52 9.56 -2.35
N LEU A 141 -4.43 9.94 -3.24
CA LEU A 141 -4.29 11.07 -4.16
C LEU A 141 -5.01 12.31 -3.66
N HIS A 142 -4.65 13.46 -4.21
CA HIS A 142 -5.37 14.72 -3.99
C HIS A 142 -6.87 14.59 -4.27
N GLY A 143 -7.23 13.90 -5.35
CA GLY A 143 -8.61 13.84 -5.83
C GLY A 143 -9.05 15.17 -6.45
N SER A 144 -10.36 15.39 -6.54
CA SER A 144 -10.93 16.63 -7.06
C SER A 144 -10.80 17.80 -6.06
N PRO A 145 -10.98 19.06 -6.50
CA PRO A 145 -11.02 20.23 -5.61
C PRO A 145 -12.02 20.10 -4.45
N LEU A 146 -13.15 19.41 -4.67
CA LEU A 146 -14.13 19.10 -3.63
C LEU A 146 -13.51 18.26 -2.52
N HIS A 147 -12.69 17.26 -2.85
CA HIS A 147 -11.97 16.44 -1.84
C HIS A 147 -11.03 17.31 -1.01
N GLY A 148 -10.26 18.20 -1.63
CA GLY A 148 -9.39 19.12 -0.93
C GLY A 148 -10.16 20.03 0.05
N TRP A 149 -11.29 20.57 -0.37
CA TRP A 149 -12.15 21.38 0.51
C TRP A 149 -12.72 20.58 1.70
N LEU A 150 -13.23 19.37 1.44
CA LEU A 150 -13.78 18.50 2.49
C LEU A 150 -12.69 18.07 3.49
N ARG A 151 -11.50 17.71 3.01
CA ARG A 151 -10.38 17.31 3.87
C ARG A 151 -9.96 18.44 4.81
N LYS A 152 -9.75 19.64 4.30
CA LYS A 152 -9.41 20.82 5.11
C LYS A 152 -10.45 21.09 6.21
N ARG A 153 -11.71 20.74 5.96
CA ARG A 153 -12.81 21.00 6.91
C ARG A 153 -13.02 19.88 7.92
N PHE A 154 -12.69 18.62 7.58
CA PHE A 154 -13.13 17.45 8.33
C PHE A 154 -12.03 16.43 8.67
N VAL A 155 -10.79 16.60 8.16
CA VAL A 155 -9.72 15.62 8.34
C VAL A 155 -8.58 16.18 9.18
N ALA A 156 -8.38 15.62 10.37
CA ALA A 156 -7.41 16.14 11.36
C ALA A 156 -5.94 16.02 10.89
N TRP A 157 -5.60 15.04 10.06
CA TRP A 157 -4.23 14.82 9.57
C TRP A 157 -3.92 15.57 8.26
N GLU A 158 -4.85 16.33 7.72
CA GLU A 158 -4.65 17.13 6.50
C GLU A 158 -3.43 18.07 6.60
N SER A 159 -3.14 18.58 7.79
CA SER A 159 -2.07 19.55 8.03
C SER A 159 -0.66 19.01 7.79
N TYR A 160 -0.45 17.70 7.87
CA TYR A 160 0.87 17.07 7.67
C TYR A 160 0.90 16.06 6.53
N TRP A 161 -0.26 15.64 5.99
CA TRP A 161 -0.33 14.62 4.95
C TRP A 161 -0.11 15.24 3.57
N ARG A 162 0.92 14.76 2.84
CA ARG A 162 1.11 15.12 1.45
C ARG A 162 0.50 14.05 0.54
N TYR A 163 -0.63 14.37 -0.05
CA TYR A 163 -1.28 13.54 -1.07
C TYR A 163 -0.47 13.53 -2.36
N LEU A 164 -0.46 12.41 -3.07
CA LEU A 164 0.24 12.28 -4.33
C LEU A 164 -0.58 12.80 -5.51
N ASP A 165 0.14 13.12 -6.59
CA ASP A 165 -0.40 13.36 -7.93
C ASP A 165 0.16 12.29 -8.88
N PRO A 166 -0.68 11.49 -9.59
CA PRO A 166 -0.18 10.39 -10.41
C PRO A 166 0.60 10.84 -11.66
N VAL A 167 0.58 12.14 -11.97
CA VAL A 167 1.37 12.75 -13.05
C VAL A 167 2.61 13.45 -12.46
N GLY A 168 2.41 14.38 -11.53
CA GLY A 168 3.48 15.22 -10.98
C GLY A 168 4.43 14.50 -10.03
N ASP A 169 4.03 13.36 -9.48
CA ASP A 169 4.85 12.55 -8.55
C ASP A 169 5.32 11.21 -9.17
N ARG A 170 5.16 11.04 -10.48
CA ARG A 170 5.63 9.83 -11.17
C ARG A 170 7.15 9.66 -11.09
N ASP A 171 7.88 10.75 -10.94
CA ASP A 171 9.33 10.80 -10.75
C ASP A 171 9.80 10.13 -9.45
N LEU A 172 8.94 9.97 -8.44
CA LEU A 172 9.25 9.19 -7.24
C LEU A 172 9.65 7.74 -7.59
N PHE A 173 9.10 7.19 -8.67
CA PHE A 173 9.37 5.83 -9.13
C PHE A 173 10.45 5.75 -10.24
N ALA A 174 11.15 6.86 -10.53
CA ALA A 174 12.22 6.89 -11.53
C ALA A 174 13.37 5.86 -11.31
N PRO A 175 13.70 5.42 -10.07
CA PRO A 175 14.69 4.36 -9.88
C PRO A 175 14.28 2.99 -10.44
N PHE A 176 13.00 2.75 -10.68
CA PHE A 176 12.48 1.48 -11.17
C PHE A 176 12.52 1.38 -12.69
N ALA A 177 12.81 0.19 -13.22
CA ALA A 177 12.87 -0.06 -14.65
C ALA A 177 11.49 -0.05 -15.33
N ALA A 178 10.44 -0.40 -14.60
CA ALA A 178 9.07 -0.36 -15.12
C ALA A 178 8.08 -0.01 -14.00
N LEU A 179 7.02 0.68 -14.37
CA LEU A 179 5.90 1.04 -13.49
C LEU A 179 4.59 0.66 -14.17
N HIS A 180 3.91 -0.34 -13.59
CA HIS A 180 2.55 -0.76 -13.94
C HIS A 180 1.59 -0.18 -12.91
N ASP A 181 0.79 0.79 -13.28
CA ASP A 181 -0.04 1.53 -12.34
C ASP A 181 -1.44 1.83 -12.86
N ALA A 182 -2.33 2.11 -11.94
CA ALA A 182 -3.67 2.58 -12.22
C ALA A 182 -4.21 3.44 -11.07
N THR A 183 -5.30 4.14 -11.32
CA THR A 183 -5.99 4.95 -10.31
C THR A 183 -7.44 4.52 -10.16
N THR A 184 -8.01 4.68 -8.97
CA THR A 184 -9.39 4.35 -8.67
C THR A 184 -9.96 5.26 -7.58
N GLY A 185 -11.25 5.11 -7.28
CA GLY A 185 -11.94 5.89 -6.26
C GLY A 185 -12.30 7.30 -6.74
N VAL A 186 -13.55 7.69 -6.54
CA VAL A 186 -14.03 9.04 -6.86
C VAL A 186 -14.69 9.66 -5.64
N ILE A 187 -15.71 8.99 -5.06
CA ILE A 187 -16.48 9.49 -3.92
C ILE A 187 -16.52 8.52 -2.73
N ALA A 188 -16.00 7.30 -2.87
CA ALA A 188 -16.11 6.27 -1.83
C ALA A 188 -15.48 6.70 -0.50
N ASN A 189 -14.38 7.44 -0.55
CA ASN A 189 -13.68 7.97 0.62
C ASN A 189 -14.47 9.03 1.41
N LEU A 190 -15.58 9.54 0.86
CA LEU A 190 -16.49 10.47 1.55
C LEU A 190 -17.44 9.73 2.52
N GLY A 191 -17.55 8.40 2.40
CA GLY A 191 -18.35 7.58 3.30
C GLY A 191 -17.80 7.59 4.74
N ARG A 192 -18.69 7.75 5.71
CA ARG A 192 -18.34 7.77 7.15
C ARG A 192 -18.35 6.38 7.81
N SER A 193 -18.99 5.40 7.15
CA SER A 193 -19.02 4.00 7.58
C SER A 193 -18.62 3.09 6.43
N GLU A 194 -18.17 1.86 6.73
CA GLU A 194 -17.75 0.90 5.70
C GLU A 194 -18.92 0.54 4.75
N ARG A 195 -20.15 0.48 5.27
CA ARG A 195 -21.37 0.28 4.45
C ARG A 195 -21.58 1.42 3.45
N GLN A 196 -21.41 2.66 3.90
CA GLN A 196 -21.51 3.82 3.00
C GLN A 196 -20.40 3.81 1.95
N ARG A 197 -19.15 3.52 2.35
CA ARG A 197 -18.01 3.40 1.43
C ARG A 197 -18.23 2.30 0.39
N ASP A 198 -18.76 1.14 0.79
CA ASP A 198 -19.08 0.07 -0.15
C ASP A 198 -20.15 0.49 -1.17
N LEU A 199 -21.21 1.17 -0.72
CA LEU A 199 -22.25 1.69 -1.62
C LEU A 199 -21.68 2.73 -2.59
N LEU A 200 -20.94 3.71 -2.08
CA LEU A 200 -20.32 4.76 -2.89
C LEU A 200 -19.28 4.17 -3.87
N ALA A 201 -18.52 3.15 -3.47
CA ALA A 201 -17.57 2.48 -4.35
C ALA A 201 -18.24 1.68 -5.49
N ARG A 202 -19.49 1.28 -5.35
CA ARG A 202 -20.29 0.74 -6.50
C ARG A 202 -20.59 1.84 -7.51
N VAL A 203 -20.94 3.02 -7.02
CA VAL A 203 -21.14 4.20 -7.87
C VAL A 203 -19.83 4.61 -8.53
N ASP A 204 -18.71 4.59 -7.79
CA ASP A 204 -17.38 4.87 -8.32
C ASP A 204 -17.00 3.97 -9.50
N ALA A 205 -17.40 2.70 -9.48
CA ALA A 205 -17.13 1.79 -10.59
C ALA A 205 -17.77 2.27 -11.91
N MET A 206 -18.91 2.96 -11.82
CA MET A 206 -19.61 3.55 -12.97
C MET A 206 -19.00 4.90 -13.36
N LEU A 207 -18.58 5.69 -12.39
CA LEU A 207 -18.04 7.04 -12.60
C LEU A 207 -16.56 7.03 -13.04
N SER A 208 -15.77 6.07 -12.58
CA SER A 208 -14.32 6.01 -12.81
C SER A 208 -13.90 6.14 -14.27
N PRO A 209 -14.58 5.56 -15.26
CA PRO A 209 -14.21 5.75 -16.67
C PRO A 209 -14.35 7.20 -17.16
N LEU A 210 -15.25 7.97 -16.53
CA LEU A 210 -15.57 9.36 -16.91
C LEU A 210 -14.72 10.39 -16.16
N VAL A 211 -14.02 9.98 -15.08
CA VAL A 211 -13.26 10.88 -14.22
C VAL A 211 -11.77 10.79 -14.56
N PRO A 212 -11.08 11.90 -14.83
CA PRO A 212 -9.63 11.92 -15.08
C PRO A 212 -8.84 11.25 -13.95
N ALA A 213 -7.71 10.62 -14.27
CA ALA A 213 -6.83 9.95 -13.31
C ALA A 213 -6.41 10.87 -12.15
N THR A 214 -6.15 12.14 -12.45
CA THR A 214 -5.75 13.19 -11.49
C THR A 214 -6.85 13.59 -10.50
N ALA A 215 -8.11 13.31 -10.81
CA ALA A 215 -9.25 13.58 -9.94
C ALA A 215 -9.72 12.36 -9.13
N ARG A 216 -9.05 11.20 -9.30
CA ARG A 216 -9.30 9.99 -8.50
C ARG A 216 -8.57 10.06 -7.17
N THR A 217 -8.92 9.19 -6.23
CA THR A 217 -8.50 9.29 -4.82
C THR A 217 -7.45 8.27 -4.40
N ILE A 218 -7.21 7.23 -5.20
CA ILE A 218 -6.23 6.17 -4.92
C ILE A 218 -5.37 5.91 -6.15
N TRP A 219 -4.05 5.91 -5.97
CA TRP A 219 -3.06 5.46 -6.94
C TRP A 219 -2.43 4.15 -6.45
N TYR A 220 -2.41 3.13 -7.28
CA TYR A 220 -1.82 1.84 -6.95
C TYR A 220 -1.03 1.28 -8.12
N GLY A 221 -0.05 0.45 -7.81
CA GLY A 221 0.79 -0.12 -8.86
C GLY A 221 1.78 -1.15 -8.37
N ALA A 222 2.59 -1.60 -9.34
CA ALA A 222 3.74 -2.45 -9.19
C ALA A 222 4.93 -1.81 -9.91
N ALA A 223 5.97 -1.44 -9.16
CA ALA A 223 7.20 -0.88 -9.70
C ALA A 223 8.31 -1.95 -9.67
N LEU A 224 8.90 -2.27 -10.81
CA LEU A 224 9.84 -3.37 -10.99
C LEU A 224 11.27 -2.84 -10.95
N LYS A 225 12.12 -3.39 -10.07
CA LYS A 225 13.56 -3.14 -10.08
C LYS A 225 14.21 -3.86 -11.27
N ALA A 226 15.17 -3.22 -11.92
CA ALA A 226 15.91 -3.83 -13.02
C ALA A 226 16.49 -5.21 -12.62
N ARG A 227 16.51 -6.14 -13.57
CA ARG A 227 17.33 -7.34 -13.47
C ARG A 227 18.74 -6.92 -13.88
N SER A 228 19.68 -6.99 -12.96
CA SER A 228 21.08 -6.67 -13.24
C SER A 228 21.63 -7.49 -14.40
#